data_57eff987b51e73b9e03a5e88d5e6ac0e
#
_entry.id   57eff987b51e73b9e03a5e88d5e6ac0e
#
_cell.length_a   1.000
_cell.length_b   1.000
_cell.length_c   1.000
_cell.angle_alpha   90.00
_cell.angle_beta   90.00
_cell.angle_gamma   90.00
#
_symmetry.space_group_name_H-M   'P 1'
#
loop_
_entity.id
_entity.type
_entity.pdbx_description
1 polymer ?
#
loop_
_entity_poly.entity_id
_entity_poly.type
_entity_poly.pdbx_seq_one_letter_code
_entity_poly.pdbx_strand_id
1 'polypeptide(L)'
;MVQNKLTNINDAAYQKLIDNITAIWSESKAKAITAVNTELLDANWQTGKYIVEYELKGKDRAEYGKQLLVNLAKDLTARNGKGFSRSNLVYMRKFYLAFPICETVSHKLTWSHYFELLKCDNTLEMQFYYKESIKEGWKVRELKRQMKSCLFQRLALSTDKAGVLALANEGHQVQTPQDIIRDPFVLEFAGLPKQKRYKESDLEKALKDHMEQFLLEMGRGFAFVGRQYSMQIGSRQFKVDLVFYHCILKCFVLIDLKRAEIKHGDIGQMNLYLNYFKTEVCQPDDNPPIGIVLGARKDELLMEYALEGITNQLFVARYQLYLPKREELQAQLDKLLDETE
;
A
#
# COMPACT_ATOMS: atom_id res chain seq x y z
N MET A 1 46.83 -12.60 -44.93
CA MET A 1 45.75 -11.71 -44.46
C MET A 1 44.51 -12.57 -44.24
N VAL A 2 44.31 -13.00 -43.00
CA VAL A 2 43.09 -13.75 -42.60
C VAL A 2 42.11 -12.72 -42.09
N GLN A 3 41.09 -12.38 -42.89
CA GLN A 3 40.00 -11.52 -42.44
C GLN A 3 39.14 -12.28 -41.42
N ASN A 4 39.19 -11.76 -40.19
CA ASN A 4 38.33 -12.20 -39.07
C ASN A 4 36.90 -11.79 -39.41
N LYS A 5 36.09 -12.70 -39.98
CA LYS A 5 34.64 -12.57 -40.06
C LYS A 5 34.06 -12.67 -38.65
N LEU A 6 33.94 -11.51 -37.98
CA LEU A 6 32.98 -11.39 -36.86
C LEU A 6 31.59 -11.64 -37.43
N THR A 7 31.14 -12.86 -37.34
CA THR A 7 29.75 -13.22 -37.61
C THR A 7 28.88 -12.44 -36.64
N ASN A 8 28.03 -11.58 -37.19
CA ASN A 8 26.97 -10.90 -36.45
C ASN A 8 26.01 -11.99 -35.94
N ILE A 9 26.21 -12.45 -34.70
CA ILE A 9 25.38 -13.49 -34.07
C ILE A 9 24.07 -12.78 -33.61
N ASN A 10 23.28 -12.36 -34.57
CA ASN A 10 21.91 -11.86 -34.33
C ASN A 10 20.90 -12.91 -34.78
N ASP A 11 21.25 -14.19 -34.53
CA ASP A 11 20.39 -15.33 -34.85
C ASP A 11 19.34 -15.49 -33.74
N ALA A 12 18.08 -15.64 -34.10
CA ALA A 12 16.97 -15.87 -33.18
C ALA A 12 17.22 -17.08 -32.24
N ALA A 13 17.95 -18.09 -32.71
CA ALA A 13 18.36 -19.24 -31.92
C ALA A 13 19.34 -18.85 -30.81
N TYR A 14 20.28 -17.93 -31.09
CA TYR A 14 21.24 -17.43 -30.09
C TYR A 14 20.55 -16.55 -29.03
N GLN A 15 19.61 -15.68 -29.44
CA GLN A 15 18.83 -14.91 -28.47
C GLN A 15 18.00 -15.82 -27.55
N LYS A 16 17.37 -16.83 -28.11
CA LYS A 16 16.63 -17.86 -27.33
C LYS A 16 17.54 -18.62 -26.36
N LEU A 17 18.77 -18.91 -26.76
CA LEU A 17 19.78 -19.53 -25.86
C LEU A 17 20.11 -18.58 -24.68
N ILE A 18 20.38 -17.30 -24.95
CA ILE A 18 20.63 -16.29 -23.93
C ILE A 18 19.43 -16.19 -22.97
N ASP A 19 18.21 -16.10 -23.51
CA ASP A 19 16.99 -15.99 -22.72
C ASP A 19 16.80 -17.21 -21.80
N ASN A 20 17.01 -18.42 -22.34
CA ASN A 20 16.92 -19.66 -21.55
C ASN A 20 17.97 -19.70 -20.43
N ILE A 21 19.21 -19.35 -20.71
CA ILE A 21 20.28 -19.31 -19.70
C ILE A 21 19.96 -18.25 -18.66
N THR A 22 19.53 -17.05 -19.08
CA THR A 22 19.14 -15.96 -18.18
C THR A 22 17.98 -16.36 -17.28
N ALA A 23 16.98 -17.05 -17.81
CA ALA A 23 15.84 -17.55 -17.04
C ALA A 23 16.27 -18.53 -15.95
N ILE A 24 17.12 -19.53 -16.28
CA ILE A 24 17.67 -20.52 -15.32
C ILE A 24 18.42 -19.82 -14.18
N TRP A 25 19.30 -18.87 -14.52
CA TRP A 25 20.06 -18.14 -13.51
C TRP A 25 19.19 -17.24 -12.64
N SER A 26 18.18 -16.60 -13.22
CA SER A 26 17.21 -15.73 -12.50
C SER A 26 16.39 -16.57 -11.52
N GLU A 27 15.90 -17.73 -11.96
CA GLU A 27 15.13 -18.66 -11.12
C GLU A 27 15.98 -19.22 -9.98
N SER A 28 17.21 -19.66 -10.28
CA SER A 28 18.14 -20.20 -9.28
C SER A 28 18.50 -19.15 -8.21
N LYS A 29 18.77 -17.90 -8.62
CA LYS A 29 19.01 -16.81 -7.69
C LYS A 29 17.79 -16.52 -6.80
N ALA A 30 16.58 -16.51 -7.38
CA ALA A 30 15.35 -16.28 -6.62
C ALA A 30 15.14 -17.39 -5.56
N LYS A 31 15.35 -18.67 -5.94
CA LYS A 31 15.26 -19.81 -5.00
C LYS A 31 16.30 -19.71 -3.88
N ALA A 32 17.54 -19.35 -4.20
CA ALA A 32 18.60 -19.20 -3.20
C ALA A 32 18.28 -18.07 -2.22
N ILE A 33 17.82 -16.89 -2.70
CA ILE A 33 17.42 -15.76 -1.85
C ILE A 33 16.26 -16.17 -0.94
N THR A 34 15.27 -16.90 -1.46
CA THR A 34 14.12 -17.38 -0.67
C THR A 34 14.58 -18.33 0.42
N ALA A 35 15.44 -19.32 0.09
CA ALA A 35 15.97 -20.27 1.06
C ALA A 35 16.75 -19.56 2.19
N VAL A 36 17.66 -18.65 1.86
CA VAL A 36 18.41 -17.87 2.86
C VAL A 36 17.45 -17.03 3.73
N ASN A 37 16.42 -16.43 3.14
CA ASN A 37 15.46 -15.64 3.91
C ASN A 37 14.66 -16.52 4.89
N THR A 38 14.23 -17.71 4.46
CA THR A 38 13.53 -18.69 5.31
C THR A 38 14.38 -19.06 6.51
N GLU A 39 15.62 -19.51 6.28
CA GLU A 39 16.54 -19.92 7.34
C GLU A 39 16.84 -18.78 8.34
N LEU A 40 17.00 -17.54 7.83
CA LEU A 40 17.20 -16.37 8.69
C LEU A 40 15.96 -16.02 9.53
N LEU A 41 14.76 -16.19 8.99
CA LEU A 41 13.53 -15.98 9.76
C LEU A 41 13.38 -17.01 10.85
N ASP A 42 13.62 -18.30 10.54
CA ASP A 42 13.55 -19.38 11.51
C ASP A 42 14.60 -19.23 12.62
N ALA A 43 15.83 -18.86 12.26
CA ALA A 43 16.89 -18.58 13.24
C ALA A 43 16.53 -17.41 14.17
N ASN A 44 15.95 -16.32 13.62
CA ASN A 44 15.51 -15.17 14.41
C ASN A 44 14.35 -15.55 15.33
N TRP A 45 13.40 -16.35 14.86
CA TRP A 45 12.26 -16.82 15.64
C TRP A 45 12.72 -17.73 16.79
N GLN A 46 13.59 -18.71 16.51
CA GLN A 46 14.15 -19.60 17.52
C GLN A 46 15.00 -18.84 18.55
N THR A 47 15.77 -17.85 18.11
CA THR A 47 16.51 -16.98 19.03
C THR A 47 15.56 -16.25 19.98
N GLY A 48 14.45 -15.71 19.45
CA GLY A 48 13.41 -15.10 20.26
C GLY A 48 12.79 -16.08 21.26
N LYS A 49 12.49 -17.30 20.83
CA LYS A 49 11.98 -18.39 21.69
C LYS A 49 12.90 -18.68 22.85
N TYR A 50 14.19 -18.92 22.59
CA TYR A 50 15.17 -19.21 23.64
C TYR A 50 15.32 -18.06 24.63
N ILE A 51 15.25 -16.79 24.18
CA ILE A 51 15.29 -15.63 25.08
C ILE A 51 14.07 -15.66 26.01
N VAL A 52 12.85 -15.84 25.48
CA VAL A 52 11.61 -15.86 26.27
C VAL A 52 11.59 -17.07 27.23
N GLU A 53 11.96 -18.25 26.76
CA GLU A 53 12.03 -19.45 27.63
C GLU A 53 13.05 -19.29 28.77
N TYR A 54 14.17 -18.64 28.51
CA TYR A 54 15.16 -18.34 29.53
C TYR A 54 14.61 -17.33 30.55
N GLU A 55 13.91 -16.28 30.13
CA GLU A 55 13.26 -15.30 30.99
C GLU A 55 12.21 -15.98 31.90
N LEU A 56 11.41 -16.90 31.38
CA LEU A 56 10.35 -17.60 32.12
C LEU A 56 10.89 -18.57 33.17
N LYS A 57 12.03 -19.20 32.93
CA LYS A 57 12.66 -20.14 33.90
C LYS A 57 13.30 -19.43 35.10
N GLY A 58 13.46 -18.11 35.03
CA GLY A 58 14.16 -17.31 36.05
C GLY A 58 13.24 -16.46 36.91
N LYS A 59 12.26 -17.05 37.63
CA LYS A 59 11.27 -16.30 38.47
C LYS A 59 11.86 -15.32 39.48
N ASP A 60 13.13 -15.47 39.89
CA ASP A 60 13.81 -14.60 40.88
C ASP A 60 14.75 -13.55 40.25
N ARG A 61 14.66 -13.32 38.91
CA ARG A 61 15.66 -12.53 38.18
C ARG A 61 15.10 -11.30 37.47
N ALA A 62 14.11 -10.62 37.99
CA ALA A 62 13.52 -9.41 37.35
C ALA A 62 14.56 -8.30 37.11
N GLU A 63 15.57 -8.16 37.97
CA GLU A 63 16.71 -7.24 37.74
C GLU A 63 17.66 -7.74 36.63
N TYR A 64 17.77 -9.06 36.49
CA TYR A 64 18.65 -9.69 35.50
C TYR A 64 18.12 -9.53 34.07
N GLY A 65 16.80 -9.42 33.86
CA GLY A 65 16.17 -9.34 32.53
C GLY A 65 16.58 -8.10 31.73
N LYS A 66 16.81 -6.96 32.39
CA LYS A 66 17.29 -5.74 31.72
C LYS A 66 18.74 -5.89 31.22
N GLN A 67 19.58 -6.60 31.98
CA GLN A 67 20.98 -6.80 31.66
C GLN A 67 21.21 -8.01 30.74
N LEU A 68 20.28 -8.97 30.70
CA LEU A 68 20.36 -10.17 29.86
C LEU A 68 20.62 -9.86 28.40
N LEU A 69 19.78 -9.01 27.79
CA LEU A 69 19.90 -8.68 26.36
C LEU A 69 21.17 -7.88 26.04
N VAL A 70 21.70 -7.12 27.01
CA VAL A 70 22.99 -6.41 26.86
C VAL A 70 24.14 -7.41 26.86
N ASN A 71 24.16 -8.35 27.80
CA ASN A 71 25.19 -9.38 27.89
C ASN A 71 25.14 -10.32 26.69
N LEU A 72 23.92 -10.80 26.29
CA LEU A 72 23.74 -11.62 25.10
C LEU A 72 24.24 -10.91 23.84
N ALA A 73 23.95 -9.63 23.67
CA ALA A 73 24.42 -8.87 22.53
C ALA A 73 25.95 -8.85 22.43
N LYS A 74 26.62 -8.63 23.56
CA LYS A 74 28.08 -8.65 23.64
C LYS A 74 28.66 -10.02 23.28
N ASP A 75 28.16 -11.06 23.93
CA ASP A 75 28.70 -12.41 23.82
C ASP A 75 28.42 -13.03 22.46
N LEU A 76 27.20 -12.87 21.93
CA LEU A 76 26.82 -13.39 20.61
C LEU A 76 27.53 -12.63 19.50
N THR A 77 27.73 -11.32 19.62
CA THR A 77 28.51 -10.55 18.63
C THR A 77 29.98 -10.99 18.64
N ALA A 78 30.55 -11.25 19.79
CA ALA A 78 31.93 -11.76 19.87
C ALA A 78 32.10 -13.14 19.24
N ARG A 79 31.10 -14.04 19.35
CA ARG A 79 31.14 -15.41 18.82
C ARG A 79 30.72 -15.53 17.35
N ASN A 80 29.67 -14.81 16.94
CA ASN A 80 28.99 -15.02 15.65
C ASN A 80 29.07 -13.77 14.73
N GLY A 81 29.68 -12.68 15.18
CA GLY A 81 29.79 -11.44 14.39
C GLY A 81 28.53 -10.57 14.43
N LYS A 82 28.30 -9.82 13.33
CA LYS A 82 27.21 -8.85 13.23
C LYS A 82 25.82 -9.52 13.22
N GLY A 83 24.80 -8.82 13.69
CA GLY A 83 23.39 -9.29 13.67
C GLY A 83 22.78 -9.43 15.06
N PHE A 84 23.58 -9.44 16.12
CA PHE A 84 23.14 -9.65 17.50
C PHE A 84 23.16 -8.38 18.35
N SER A 85 22.89 -7.20 17.76
CA SER A 85 22.74 -5.97 18.54
C SER A 85 21.60 -6.13 19.56
N ARG A 86 21.68 -5.41 20.69
CA ARG A 86 20.61 -5.39 21.69
C ARG A 86 19.25 -5.10 21.08
N SER A 87 19.17 -4.15 20.14
CA SER A 87 17.94 -3.80 19.45
C SER A 87 17.41 -5.00 18.65
N ASN A 88 18.28 -5.70 17.93
CA ASN A 88 17.87 -6.86 17.12
C ASN A 88 17.35 -8.01 18.00
N LEU A 89 18.03 -8.29 19.14
CA LEU A 89 17.57 -9.30 20.10
C LEU A 89 16.20 -8.93 20.74
N VAL A 90 15.96 -7.65 21.01
CA VAL A 90 14.62 -7.17 21.43
C VAL A 90 13.56 -7.49 20.39
N TYR A 91 13.86 -7.27 19.09
CA TYR A 91 12.91 -7.58 18.01
C TYR A 91 12.76 -9.07 17.75
N MET A 92 13.80 -9.87 17.90
CA MET A 92 13.69 -11.35 17.85
C MET A 92 12.77 -11.87 18.97
N ARG A 93 12.92 -11.33 20.19
CA ARG A 93 12.02 -11.63 21.31
C ARG A 93 10.57 -11.23 21.02
N LYS A 94 10.34 -10.00 20.53
CA LYS A 94 9.01 -9.52 20.13
C LYS A 94 8.43 -10.38 19.00
N PHE A 95 9.26 -10.84 18.07
CA PHE A 95 8.85 -11.68 16.95
C PHE A 95 8.25 -13.01 17.43
N TYR A 96 8.92 -13.72 18.33
CA TYR A 96 8.38 -14.93 18.93
C TYR A 96 7.08 -14.67 19.70
N LEU A 97 6.99 -13.58 20.47
CA LEU A 97 5.77 -13.24 21.22
C LEU A 97 4.58 -12.90 20.31
N ALA A 98 4.83 -12.24 19.18
CA ALA A 98 3.78 -11.86 18.23
C ALA A 98 3.34 -13.03 17.32
N PHE A 99 4.26 -13.97 17.05
CA PHE A 99 4.04 -15.16 16.21
C PHE A 99 4.49 -16.42 16.96
N PRO A 100 3.73 -16.87 17.97
CA PRO A 100 4.17 -17.97 18.85
C PRO A 100 4.21 -19.33 18.16
N ILE A 101 3.56 -19.47 17.00
CA ILE A 101 3.56 -20.67 16.17
C ILE A 101 4.40 -20.39 14.92
N CYS A 102 5.51 -21.12 14.75
CA CYS A 102 6.46 -20.90 13.66
C CYS A 102 5.81 -21.05 12.28
N GLU A 103 4.89 -21.98 12.11
CA GLU A 103 4.16 -22.24 10.86
C GLU A 103 3.26 -21.06 10.43
N THR A 104 2.94 -20.15 11.34
CA THR A 104 2.19 -18.93 11.00
C THR A 104 3.05 -17.83 10.40
N VAL A 105 4.38 -17.97 10.48
CA VAL A 105 5.34 -17.02 9.91
C VAL A 105 5.38 -17.18 8.38
N SER A 106 5.01 -16.12 7.66
CA SER A 106 5.07 -16.15 6.19
C SER A 106 6.50 -15.94 5.68
N HIS A 107 7.04 -16.89 4.96
CA HIS A 107 8.33 -16.79 4.27
C HIS A 107 8.27 -15.89 3.00
N LYS A 108 7.10 -15.36 2.65
CA LYS A 108 6.97 -14.31 1.62
C LYS A 108 7.51 -12.96 2.09
N LEU A 109 7.62 -12.76 3.41
CA LEU A 109 8.17 -11.56 4.03
C LEU A 109 9.61 -11.81 4.48
N THR A 110 10.43 -10.76 4.48
CA THR A 110 11.80 -10.81 4.98
C THR A 110 11.87 -10.37 6.45
N TRP A 111 12.98 -10.65 7.14
CA TRP A 111 13.22 -10.11 8.49
C TRP A 111 13.01 -8.60 8.59
N SER A 112 13.39 -7.86 7.55
CA SER A 112 13.20 -6.39 7.53
C SER A 112 11.72 -5.98 7.50
N HIS A 113 10.81 -6.79 6.93
CA HIS A 113 9.37 -6.55 7.03
C HIS A 113 8.88 -6.78 8.46
N TYR A 114 9.24 -7.91 9.06
CA TYR A 114 8.86 -8.21 10.45
C TYR A 114 9.40 -7.17 11.42
N PHE A 115 10.62 -6.70 11.21
CA PHE A 115 11.20 -5.62 12.01
C PHE A 115 10.38 -4.34 11.98
N GLU A 116 9.79 -3.99 10.82
CA GLU A 116 8.89 -2.83 10.72
C GLU A 116 7.52 -3.14 11.36
N LEU A 117 6.92 -4.29 11.06
CA LEU A 117 5.64 -4.71 11.62
C LEU A 117 5.64 -4.71 13.17
N LEU A 118 6.72 -5.18 13.77
CA LEU A 118 6.90 -5.22 15.24
C LEU A 118 7.07 -3.86 15.90
N LYS A 119 7.06 -2.76 15.12
CA LYS A 119 6.98 -1.38 15.65
C LYS A 119 5.55 -0.92 15.86
N CYS A 120 4.56 -1.62 15.33
CA CYS A 120 3.15 -1.33 15.62
C CYS A 120 2.88 -1.62 17.09
N ASP A 121 2.24 -0.69 17.77
CA ASP A 121 1.82 -0.85 19.17
C ASP A 121 0.47 -1.60 19.25
N ASN A 122 -0.37 -1.47 18.22
CA ASN A 122 -1.67 -2.12 18.12
C ASN A 122 -1.58 -3.42 17.32
N THR A 123 -2.11 -4.51 17.89
CA THR A 123 -2.11 -5.83 17.25
C THR A 123 -2.94 -5.88 15.97
N LEU A 124 -4.09 -5.18 15.91
CA LEU A 124 -4.95 -5.14 14.72
C LEU A 124 -4.22 -4.45 13.56
N GLU A 125 -3.55 -3.34 13.85
CA GLU A 125 -2.74 -2.63 12.87
C GLU A 125 -1.60 -3.51 12.34
N MET A 126 -0.89 -4.19 13.22
CA MET A 126 0.20 -5.11 12.83
C MET A 126 -0.34 -6.24 11.93
N GLN A 127 -1.47 -6.85 12.30
CA GLN A 127 -2.10 -7.91 11.50
C GLN A 127 -2.53 -7.42 10.14
N PHE A 128 -3.13 -6.22 10.04
CA PHE A 128 -3.49 -5.60 8.78
C PHE A 128 -2.27 -5.44 7.86
N TYR A 129 -1.21 -4.77 8.33
CA TYR A 129 0.00 -4.57 7.53
C TYR A 129 0.71 -5.88 7.16
N TYR A 130 0.65 -6.88 8.04
CA TYR A 130 1.15 -8.22 7.73
C TYR A 130 0.38 -8.84 6.56
N LYS A 131 -0.96 -8.85 6.60
CA LYS A 131 -1.81 -9.39 5.55
C LYS A 131 -1.64 -8.65 4.22
N GLU A 132 -1.69 -7.31 4.26
CA GLU A 132 -1.52 -6.48 3.08
C GLU A 132 -0.14 -6.65 2.45
N SER A 133 0.93 -6.71 3.24
CA SER A 133 2.28 -6.93 2.72
C SER A 133 2.41 -8.23 1.93
N ILE A 134 1.74 -9.30 2.38
CA ILE A 134 1.73 -10.60 1.69
C ILE A 134 0.86 -10.56 0.43
N LYS A 135 -0.33 -9.97 0.54
CA LYS A 135 -1.35 -9.91 -0.51
C LYS A 135 -0.92 -9.04 -1.68
N GLU A 136 -0.37 -7.87 -1.37
CA GLU A 136 0.06 -6.86 -2.33
C GLU A 136 1.52 -7.02 -2.77
N GLY A 137 2.27 -7.92 -2.13
CA GLY A 137 3.69 -8.11 -2.40
C GLY A 137 4.54 -6.89 -2.10
N TRP A 138 4.17 -6.10 -1.09
CA TRP A 138 4.90 -4.88 -0.74
C TRP A 138 6.35 -5.16 -0.42
N LYS A 139 7.23 -4.31 -0.93
CA LYS A 139 8.62 -4.24 -0.46
C LYS A 139 8.67 -3.46 0.86
N VAL A 140 9.75 -3.63 1.62
CA VAL A 140 9.93 -2.94 2.92
C VAL A 140 9.74 -1.42 2.81
N ARG A 141 10.18 -0.80 1.70
CA ARG A 141 10.02 0.64 1.47
C ARG A 141 8.54 1.02 1.37
N GLU A 142 7.74 0.22 0.67
CA GLU A 142 6.31 0.45 0.52
C GLU A 142 5.57 0.21 1.83
N LEU A 143 5.85 -0.89 2.53
CA LEU A 143 5.30 -1.12 3.87
C LEU A 143 5.53 0.09 4.79
N LYS A 144 6.77 0.60 4.85
CA LYS A 144 7.09 1.81 5.64
C LYS A 144 6.29 3.03 5.22
N ARG A 145 6.08 3.21 3.92
CA ARG A 145 5.27 4.31 3.39
C ARG A 145 3.82 4.17 3.83
N GLN A 146 3.23 3.00 3.67
CA GLN A 146 1.83 2.74 4.03
C GLN A 146 1.60 2.90 5.56
N MET A 147 2.55 2.44 6.38
CA MET A 147 2.51 2.69 7.84
C MET A 147 2.60 4.19 8.18
N LYS A 148 3.49 4.94 7.52
CA LYS A 148 3.63 6.39 7.72
C LYS A 148 2.41 7.17 7.24
N SER A 149 1.75 6.74 6.17
CA SER A 149 0.52 7.34 5.67
C SER A 149 -0.71 6.93 6.49
N CYS A 150 -0.53 6.14 7.54
CA CYS A 150 -1.60 5.66 8.43
C CYS A 150 -2.72 4.96 7.65
N LEU A 151 -2.36 4.10 6.69
CA LEU A 151 -3.34 3.44 5.83
C LEU A 151 -4.39 2.67 6.64
N PHE A 152 -3.96 1.92 7.67
CA PHE A 152 -4.87 1.18 8.54
C PHE A 152 -5.90 2.11 9.19
N GLN A 153 -5.45 3.18 9.83
CA GLN A 153 -6.34 4.13 10.50
C GLN A 153 -7.31 4.81 9.54
N ARG A 154 -6.85 5.19 8.34
CA ARG A 154 -7.71 5.81 7.31
C ARG A 154 -8.80 4.86 6.81
N LEU A 155 -8.48 3.59 6.60
CA LEU A 155 -9.45 2.59 6.19
C LEU A 155 -10.39 2.22 7.35
N ALA A 156 -9.86 2.06 8.55
CA ALA A 156 -10.62 1.71 9.75
C ALA A 156 -11.65 2.78 10.13
N LEU A 157 -11.32 4.07 9.97
CA LEU A 157 -12.23 5.20 10.24
C LEU A 157 -13.35 5.35 9.20
N SER A 158 -13.28 4.66 8.05
CA SER A 158 -14.34 4.64 7.04
C SER A 158 -15.31 3.46 7.20
N THR A 159 -15.19 2.67 8.27
CA THR A 159 -15.98 1.45 8.52
C THR A 159 -16.41 1.38 9.99
N ASP A 160 -17.25 0.41 10.31
CA ASP A 160 -17.66 0.09 11.67
C ASP A 160 -16.67 -0.86 12.38
N LYS A 161 -16.94 -1.19 13.65
CA LYS A 161 -16.08 -2.08 14.47
C LYS A 161 -15.89 -3.46 13.81
N ALA A 162 -16.92 -4.03 13.19
CA ALA A 162 -16.83 -5.30 12.49
C ALA A 162 -15.93 -5.20 11.27
N GLY A 163 -16.02 -4.11 10.52
CA GLY A 163 -15.15 -3.80 9.39
C GLY A 163 -13.69 -3.58 9.80
N VAL A 164 -13.41 -2.97 10.96
CA VAL A 164 -12.05 -2.85 11.49
C VAL A 164 -11.44 -4.22 11.78
N LEU A 165 -12.22 -5.13 12.37
CA LEU A 165 -11.76 -6.51 12.63
C LEU A 165 -11.54 -7.29 11.32
N ALA A 166 -12.43 -7.12 10.34
CA ALA A 166 -12.27 -7.73 9.02
C ALA A 166 -11.00 -7.22 8.31
N LEU A 167 -10.74 -5.90 8.35
CA LEU A 167 -9.49 -5.31 7.83
C LEU A 167 -8.25 -5.94 8.46
N ALA A 168 -8.24 -6.15 9.78
CA ALA A 168 -7.09 -6.75 10.47
C ALA A 168 -6.89 -8.23 10.08
N ASN A 169 -7.97 -9.00 9.95
CA ASN A 169 -7.92 -10.45 9.75
C ASN A 169 -7.75 -10.86 8.28
N GLU A 170 -8.36 -10.11 7.36
CA GLU A 170 -8.44 -10.46 5.94
C GLU A 170 -7.66 -9.50 5.03
N GLY A 171 -7.23 -8.34 5.57
CA GLY A 171 -6.74 -7.23 4.79
C GLY A 171 -7.87 -6.49 4.06
N HIS A 172 -7.50 -5.48 3.28
CA HIS A 172 -8.46 -4.69 2.52
C HIS A 172 -9.05 -5.52 1.35
N GLN A 173 -10.36 -5.77 1.38
CA GLN A 173 -11.07 -6.46 0.31
C GLN A 173 -11.76 -5.43 -0.59
N VAL A 174 -11.61 -5.59 -1.91
CA VAL A 174 -12.28 -4.74 -2.90
C VAL A 174 -13.42 -5.56 -3.51
N GLN A 175 -14.65 -5.25 -3.12
CA GLN A 175 -15.87 -5.89 -3.57
C GLN A 175 -16.84 -4.88 -4.19
N THR A 176 -16.86 -3.67 -3.68
CA THR A 176 -17.76 -2.59 -4.10
C THR A 176 -16.99 -1.34 -4.54
N PRO A 177 -17.63 -0.44 -5.29
CA PRO A 177 -17.02 0.85 -5.65
C PRO A 177 -16.56 1.70 -4.46
N GLN A 178 -17.21 1.59 -3.31
CA GLN A 178 -16.82 2.30 -2.08
C GLN A 178 -15.45 1.86 -1.57
N ASP A 179 -15.10 0.59 -1.75
CA ASP A 179 -13.86 0.03 -1.21
C ASP A 179 -12.59 0.62 -1.84
N ILE A 180 -12.71 1.19 -3.05
CA ILE A 180 -11.58 1.87 -3.70
C ILE A 180 -11.43 3.35 -3.32
N ILE A 181 -12.38 3.89 -2.55
CA ILE A 181 -12.36 5.29 -2.16
C ILE A 181 -11.57 5.46 -0.86
N ARG A 182 -10.60 6.35 -0.89
CA ARG A 182 -9.82 6.78 0.28
C ARG A 182 -10.13 8.25 0.55
N ASP A 183 -10.43 8.59 1.79
CA ASP A 183 -10.66 9.97 2.19
C ASP A 183 -9.97 10.29 3.51
N PRO A 184 -8.84 11.00 3.48
CA PRO A 184 -8.18 11.55 2.28
C PRO A 184 -7.25 10.56 1.56
N PHE A 185 -7.03 10.79 0.26
CA PHE A 185 -5.86 10.27 -0.45
C PHE A 185 -4.60 11.01 0.01
N VAL A 186 -3.49 10.29 0.24
CA VAL A 186 -2.24 10.89 0.72
C VAL A 186 -1.23 11.00 -0.43
N LEU A 187 -1.04 12.21 -0.93
CA LEU A 187 -0.23 12.53 -2.12
C LEU A 187 1.08 13.25 -1.74
N GLU A 188 1.71 12.85 -0.62
CA GLU A 188 2.95 13.47 -0.12
C GLU A 188 4.12 13.33 -1.10
N PHE A 189 4.11 12.28 -1.90
CA PHE A 189 5.12 12.01 -2.94
C PHE A 189 5.08 13.02 -4.09
N ALA A 190 3.98 13.76 -4.26
CA ALA A 190 3.88 14.81 -5.27
C ALA A 190 4.87 15.96 -5.02
N GLY A 191 5.42 16.07 -3.80
CA GLY A 191 6.42 17.08 -3.45
C GLY A 191 5.92 18.53 -3.52
N LEU A 192 4.61 18.73 -3.61
CA LEU A 192 4.00 20.06 -3.69
C LEU A 192 3.95 20.71 -2.31
N PRO A 193 4.20 22.02 -2.22
CA PRO A 193 4.25 22.74 -0.96
C PRO A 193 2.85 22.87 -0.32
N LYS A 194 2.76 22.66 1.01
CA LYS A 194 1.52 22.73 1.79
C LYS A 194 0.79 24.09 1.71
N GLN A 195 1.53 25.19 1.62
CA GLN A 195 1.01 26.54 1.79
C GLN A 195 1.17 27.45 0.57
N LYS A 196 1.91 27.05 -0.45
CA LYS A 196 2.09 27.84 -1.66
C LYS A 196 0.98 27.56 -2.66
N ARG A 197 0.56 28.60 -3.39
CA ARG A 197 -0.37 28.44 -4.52
C ARG A 197 0.34 27.63 -5.63
N TYR A 198 -0.11 26.42 -5.88
CA TYR A 198 0.23 25.62 -7.06
C TYR A 198 -0.99 25.61 -8.01
N LYS A 199 -0.77 25.34 -9.29
CA LYS A 199 -1.84 25.21 -10.28
C LYS A 199 -2.34 23.76 -10.33
N GLU A 200 -3.52 23.53 -10.82
CA GLU A 200 -4.04 22.18 -11.11
C GLU A 200 -3.07 21.41 -12.01
N SER A 201 -2.53 22.08 -13.03
CA SER A 201 -1.50 21.53 -13.92
C SER A 201 -0.22 21.08 -13.20
N ASP A 202 0.13 21.69 -12.07
CA ASP A 202 1.30 21.29 -11.27
C ASP A 202 1.00 19.97 -10.52
N LEU A 203 -0.23 19.81 -10.02
CA LEU A 203 -0.69 18.56 -9.42
C LEU A 203 -0.76 17.43 -10.44
N GLU A 204 -1.39 17.67 -11.59
CA GLU A 204 -1.44 16.68 -12.68
C GLU A 204 -0.05 16.25 -13.14
N LYS A 205 0.87 17.21 -13.29
CA LYS A 205 2.26 16.93 -13.64
C LYS A 205 2.94 16.08 -12.57
N ALA A 206 2.80 16.44 -11.29
CA ALA A 206 3.40 15.71 -10.20
C ALA A 206 2.85 14.27 -10.11
N LEU A 207 1.55 14.06 -10.30
CA LEU A 207 0.96 12.71 -10.33
C LEU A 207 1.45 11.90 -11.53
N LYS A 208 1.65 12.54 -12.69
CA LYS A 208 2.25 11.89 -13.86
C LYS A 208 3.68 11.46 -13.58
N ASP A 209 4.50 12.35 -13.02
CA ASP A 209 5.91 12.10 -12.76
C ASP A 209 6.10 11.03 -11.65
N HIS A 210 5.06 10.80 -10.82
CA HIS A 210 5.03 9.85 -9.72
C HIS A 210 3.87 8.83 -9.85
N MET A 211 3.55 8.41 -11.08
CA MET A 211 2.41 7.52 -11.35
C MET A 211 2.49 6.19 -10.58
N GLU A 212 3.69 5.63 -10.42
CA GLU A 212 3.88 4.40 -9.63
C GLU A 212 3.41 4.60 -8.17
N GLN A 213 3.81 5.71 -7.55
CA GLN A 213 3.41 6.05 -6.18
C GLN A 213 1.92 6.35 -6.08
N PHE A 214 1.34 6.97 -7.12
CA PHE A 214 -0.09 7.23 -7.18
C PHE A 214 -0.89 5.93 -7.29
N LEU A 215 -0.48 4.99 -8.13
CA LEU A 215 -1.10 3.67 -8.22
C LEU A 215 -1.02 2.89 -6.91
N LEU A 216 0.11 2.97 -6.21
CA LEU A 216 0.27 2.36 -4.88
C LEU A 216 -0.66 3.03 -3.84
N GLU A 217 -0.87 4.34 -3.93
CA GLU A 217 -1.85 5.03 -3.08
C GLU A 217 -3.29 4.68 -3.46
N MET A 218 -3.60 4.53 -4.74
CA MET A 218 -4.93 4.07 -5.19
C MET A 218 -5.25 2.66 -4.67
N GLY A 219 -4.26 1.78 -4.63
CA GLY A 219 -4.39 0.40 -4.21
C GLY A 219 -4.45 -0.59 -5.36
N ARG A 220 -4.86 -1.82 -5.06
CA ARG A 220 -4.84 -2.93 -6.00
C ARG A 220 -5.95 -2.82 -7.04
N GLY A 221 -5.64 -3.31 -8.24
CA GLY A 221 -6.61 -3.50 -9.31
C GLY A 221 -6.62 -2.40 -10.35
N PHE A 222 -5.91 -1.30 -10.14
CA PHE A 222 -5.85 -0.19 -11.08
C PHE A 222 -4.86 -0.42 -12.21
N ALA A 223 -5.32 -0.30 -13.44
CA ALA A 223 -4.52 -0.22 -14.67
C ALA A 223 -4.69 1.16 -15.29
N PHE A 224 -3.58 1.86 -15.53
CA PHE A 224 -3.62 3.20 -16.14
C PHE A 224 -4.01 3.11 -17.61
N VAL A 225 -5.07 3.81 -18.02
CA VAL A 225 -5.58 3.90 -19.39
C VAL A 225 -5.07 5.15 -20.08
N GLY A 226 -5.20 6.32 -19.43
CA GLY A 226 -4.78 7.56 -20.03
C GLY A 226 -4.95 8.77 -19.13
N ARG A 227 -4.42 9.89 -19.62
CA ARG A 227 -4.59 11.20 -18.98
C ARG A 227 -5.14 12.21 -20.00
N GLN A 228 -5.81 13.26 -19.50
CA GLN A 228 -6.43 14.27 -20.35
C GLN A 228 -7.22 13.62 -21.48
N TYR A 229 -8.00 12.58 -21.07
CA TYR A 229 -8.77 11.77 -22.02
C TYR A 229 -9.84 12.64 -22.67
N SER A 230 -9.73 12.79 -24.00
CA SER A 230 -10.58 13.69 -24.76
C SER A 230 -11.89 13.02 -25.15
N MET A 231 -13.00 13.68 -24.89
CA MET A 231 -14.35 13.26 -25.21
C MET A 231 -15.00 14.31 -26.09
N GLN A 232 -15.60 13.89 -27.20
CA GLN A 232 -16.40 14.76 -28.07
C GLN A 232 -17.87 14.53 -27.76
N ILE A 233 -18.55 15.54 -27.22
CA ILE A 233 -19.99 15.49 -26.94
C ILE A 233 -20.67 16.59 -27.73
N GLY A 234 -21.36 16.24 -28.78
CA GLY A 234 -21.88 17.18 -29.78
C GLY A 234 -20.75 18.02 -30.38
N SER A 235 -20.87 19.34 -30.33
CA SER A 235 -19.85 20.29 -30.82
C SER A 235 -18.78 20.64 -29.79
N ARG A 236 -18.85 20.13 -28.56
CA ARG A 236 -17.96 20.48 -27.46
C ARG A 236 -16.97 19.36 -27.16
N GLN A 237 -15.74 19.77 -26.85
CA GLN A 237 -14.68 18.87 -26.39
C GLN A 237 -14.51 18.99 -24.88
N PHE A 238 -14.49 17.85 -24.20
CA PHE A 238 -14.25 17.74 -22.78
C PHE A 238 -13.01 16.88 -22.53
N LYS A 239 -12.44 16.96 -21.34
CA LYS A 239 -11.27 16.17 -20.95
C LYS A 239 -11.42 15.67 -19.53
N VAL A 240 -11.11 14.40 -19.31
CA VAL A 240 -10.95 13.81 -17.97
C VAL A 240 -9.47 13.80 -17.63
N ASP A 241 -9.09 14.19 -16.42
CA ASP A 241 -7.68 14.31 -16.04
C ASP A 241 -6.96 12.97 -16.05
N LEU A 242 -7.54 11.94 -15.39
CA LEU A 242 -6.98 10.58 -15.33
C LEU A 242 -8.07 9.54 -15.54
N VAL A 243 -7.76 8.52 -16.34
CA VAL A 243 -8.63 7.37 -16.59
C VAL A 243 -7.86 6.10 -16.27
N PHE A 244 -8.48 5.25 -15.46
CA PHE A 244 -8.00 3.93 -15.11
C PHE A 244 -9.05 2.88 -15.48
N TYR A 245 -8.62 1.63 -15.58
CA TYR A 245 -9.49 0.47 -15.57
C TYR A 245 -9.23 -0.34 -14.32
N HIS A 246 -10.28 -0.69 -13.58
CA HIS A 246 -10.16 -1.46 -12.35
C HIS A 246 -10.45 -2.93 -12.63
N CYS A 247 -9.39 -3.76 -12.67
CA CYS A 247 -9.47 -5.16 -13.11
C CYS A 247 -10.34 -6.06 -12.21
N ILE A 248 -10.44 -5.74 -10.89
CA ILE A 248 -11.26 -6.53 -9.95
C ILE A 248 -12.74 -6.17 -10.09
N LEU A 249 -13.04 -4.88 -10.13
CA LEU A 249 -14.42 -4.38 -10.31
C LEU A 249 -14.88 -4.39 -11.76
N LYS A 250 -13.99 -4.67 -12.73
CA LYS A 250 -14.27 -4.69 -14.17
C LYS A 250 -14.99 -3.44 -14.66
N CYS A 251 -14.43 -2.27 -14.36
CA CYS A 251 -15.03 -0.99 -14.73
C CYS A 251 -13.96 0.08 -14.97
N PHE A 252 -14.32 1.11 -15.73
CA PHE A 252 -13.51 2.31 -15.83
C PHE A 252 -13.63 3.15 -14.56
N VAL A 253 -12.53 3.78 -14.15
CA VAL A 253 -12.47 4.75 -13.05
C VAL A 253 -11.94 6.06 -13.58
N LEU A 254 -12.77 7.08 -13.53
CA LEU A 254 -12.47 8.44 -13.98
C LEU A 254 -12.12 9.30 -12.77
N ILE A 255 -11.01 10.01 -12.83
CA ILE A 255 -10.59 10.92 -11.77
C ILE A 255 -10.46 12.33 -12.34
N ASP A 256 -11.14 13.26 -11.70
CA ASP A 256 -11.07 14.70 -11.99
C ASP A 256 -10.45 15.41 -10.79
N LEU A 257 -9.37 16.16 -11.02
CA LEU A 257 -8.53 16.76 -9.98
C LEU A 257 -8.92 18.20 -9.76
N LYS A 258 -9.18 18.60 -8.52
CA LYS A 258 -9.49 19.99 -8.15
C LYS A 258 -8.49 20.51 -7.12
N ARG A 259 -7.83 21.59 -7.44
CA ARG A 259 -6.86 22.24 -6.55
C ARG A 259 -7.50 22.81 -5.29
N ALA A 260 -8.72 23.26 -5.40
CA ALA A 260 -9.46 23.96 -4.36
C ALA A 260 -10.54 23.05 -3.75
N GLU A 261 -11.55 23.70 -3.22
CA GLU A 261 -12.77 23.07 -2.75
C GLU A 261 -13.62 22.59 -3.94
N ILE A 262 -14.17 21.38 -3.81
CA ILE A 262 -15.04 20.77 -4.82
C ILE A 262 -16.38 21.51 -4.83
N LYS A 263 -16.86 21.83 -6.01
CA LYS A 263 -18.12 22.56 -6.23
C LYS A 263 -19.18 21.62 -6.82
N HIS A 264 -20.45 21.99 -6.65
CA HIS A 264 -21.58 21.27 -7.26
C HIS A 264 -21.45 21.12 -8.80
N GLY A 265 -20.85 22.09 -9.48
CA GLY A 265 -20.60 22.02 -10.93
C GLY A 265 -19.62 20.91 -11.32
N ASP A 266 -18.65 20.58 -10.46
CA ASP A 266 -17.68 19.48 -10.68
C ASP A 266 -18.40 18.14 -10.66
N ILE A 267 -19.43 17.99 -9.82
CA ILE A 267 -20.28 16.80 -9.73
C ILE A 267 -21.07 16.63 -11.03
N GLY A 268 -21.70 17.68 -11.52
CA GLY A 268 -22.44 17.67 -12.79
C GLY A 268 -21.53 17.34 -13.97
N GLN A 269 -20.31 17.87 -13.99
CA GLN A 269 -19.30 17.57 -15.01
C GLN A 269 -18.89 16.10 -14.97
N MET A 270 -18.57 15.56 -13.79
CA MET A 270 -18.21 14.13 -13.67
C MET A 270 -19.38 13.23 -14.06
N ASN A 271 -20.62 13.57 -13.68
CA ASN A 271 -21.80 12.80 -14.10
C ASN A 271 -21.97 12.76 -15.63
N LEU A 272 -21.69 13.85 -16.34
CA LEU A 272 -21.65 13.89 -17.80
C LEU A 272 -20.58 12.91 -18.35
N TYR A 273 -19.39 12.89 -17.75
CA TYR A 273 -18.29 12.01 -18.16
C TYR A 273 -18.65 10.55 -17.97
N LEU A 274 -19.26 10.20 -16.83
CA LEU A 274 -19.71 8.83 -16.55
C LEU A 274 -20.76 8.36 -17.55
N ASN A 275 -21.73 9.21 -17.91
CA ASN A 275 -22.72 8.88 -18.93
C ASN A 275 -22.07 8.66 -20.31
N TYR A 276 -21.10 9.48 -20.68
CA TYR A 276 -20.35 9.29 -21.93
C TYR A 276 -19.59 7.95 -21.91
N PHE A 277 -18.86 7.64 -20.86
CA PHE A 277 -18.14 6.37 -20.77
C PHE A 277 -19.07 5.17 -20.82
N LYS A 278 -20.20 5.25 -20.11
CA LYS A 278 -21.20 4.19 -20.10
C LYS A 278 -21.76 3.86 -21.48
N THR A 279 -21.96 4.88 -22.33
CA THR A 279 -22.57 4.70 -23.67
C THR A 279 -21.56 4.49 -24.78
N GLU A 280 -20.39 5.14 -24.72
CA GLU A 280 -19.46 5.21 -25.85
C GLU A 280 -18.18 4.40 -25.64
N VAL A 281 -17.80 4.07 -24.39
CA VAL A 281 -16.48 3.49 -24.10
C VAL A 281 -16.57 2.09 -23.47
N CYS A 282 -17.47 1.92 -22.50
CA CYS A 282 -17.64 0.63 -21.81
C CYS A 282 -18.06 -0.49 -22.75
N GLN A 283 -17.50 -1.68 -22.52
CA GLN A 283 -17.91 -2.89 -23.24
C GLN A 283 -19.14 -3.52 -22.54
N PRO A 284 -19.88 -4.42 -23.22
CA PRO A 284 -21.10 -5.05 -22.65
C PRO A 284 -20.88 -5.78 -21.32
N ASP A 285 -19.69 -6.29 -21.06
CA ASP A 285 -19.31 -7.04 -19.84
C ASP A 285 -18.68 -6.14 -18.78
N ASP A 286 -18.52 -4.84 -19.03
CA ASP A 286 -18.04 -3.91 -18.04
C ASP A 286 -19.16 -3.52 -17.06
N ASN A 287 -18.81 -3.41 -15.78
CA ASN A 287 -19.67 -2.78 -14.80
C ASN A 287 -19.73 -1.26 -15.04
N PRO A 288 -20.75 -0.58 -14.53
CA PRO A 288 -20.88 0.87 -14.67
C PRO A 288 -19.62 1.61 -14.23
N PRO A 289 -19.19 2.64 -14.98
CA PRO A 289 -17.96 3.37 -14.67
C PRO A 289 -18.09 4.13 -13.33
N ILE A 290 -16.96 4.30 -12.64
CA ILE A 290 -16.84 4.99 -11.36
C ILE A 290 -16.20 6.35 -11.60
N GLY A 291 -16.75 7.42 -11.02
CA GLY A 291 -16.19 8.77 -11.03
C GLY A 291 -15.70 9.17 -9.65
N ILE A 292 -14.52 9.73 -9.58
CA ILE A 292 -13.94 10.30 -8.36
C ILE A 292 -13.58 11.76 -8.63
N VAL A 293 -14.25 12.67 -7.95
CA VAL A 293 -13.83 14.08 -7.90
C VAL A 293 -12.90 14.25 -6.70
N LEU A 294 -11.63 14.51 -6.98
CA LEU A 294 -10.56 14.55 -5.99
C LEU A 294 -10.10 15.99 -5.73
N GLY A 295 -10.46 16.57 -4.59
CA GLY A 295 -10.17 17.94 -4.25
C GLY A 295 -9.36 18.14 -2.97
N ALA A 296 -8.80 19.34 -2.79
CA ALA A 296 -8.09 19.67 -1.57
C ALA A 296 -9.02 19.84 -0.35
N ARG A 297 -10.27 20.20 -0.60
CA ARG A 297 -11.33 20.35 0.42
C ARG A 297 -12.68 19.95 -0.16
N LYS A 298 -13.59 19.54 0.70
CA LYS A 298 -15.00 19.33 0.37
C LYS A 298 -15.86 19.88 1.52
N ASP A 299 -17.03 20.41 1.19
CA ASP A 299 -18.09 20.68 2.14
C ASP A 299 -18.99 19.45 2.18
N GLU A 300 -19.00 18.75 3.31
CA GLU A 300 -19.70 17.46 3.46
C GLU A 300 -21.20 17.60 3.17
N LEU A 301 -21.85 18.64 3.74
CA LEU A 301 -23.28 18.89 3.57
C LEU A 301 -23.63 19.25 2.12
N LEU A 302 -22.81 20.13 1.51
CA LEU A 302 -23.00 20.50 0.10
C LEU A 302 -22.85 19.28 -0.83
N MET A 303 -21.91 18.39 -0.53
CA MET A 303 -21.70 17.19 -1.34
C MET A 303 -22.82 16.17 -1.17
N GLU A 304 -23.37 16.03 0.02
CA GLU A 304 -24.55 15.18 0.28
C GLU A 304 -25.73 15.60 -0.62
N TYR A 305 -26.11 16.89 -0.59
CA TYR A 305 -27.16 17.41 -1.47
C TYR A 305 -26.81 17.33 -2.97
N ALA A 306 -25.55 17.57 -3.33
CA ALA A 306 -25.14 17.54 -4.72
C ALA A 306 -25.12 16.14 -5.33
N LEU A 307 -24.94 15.09 -4.52
CA LEU A 307 -24.97 13.70 -4.92
C LEU A 307 -26.38 13.09 -4.88
N GLU A 308 -27.33 13.73 -4.20
CA GLU A 308 -28.70 13.27 -4.11
C GLU A 308 -29.34 13.13 -5.50
N GLY A 309 -29.96 11.99 -5.77
CA GLY A 309 -30.58 11.69 -7.07
C GLY A 309 -29.64 11.30 -8.20
N ILE A 310 -28.31 11.30 -7.98
CA ILE A 310 -27.36 10.81 -8.97
C ILE A 310 -27.33 9.28 -8.95
N THR A 311 -27.65 8.67 -10.08
CA THR A 311 -27.70 7.20 -10.24
C THR A 311 -26.35 6.56 -10.58
N ASN A 312 -25.37 7.37 -11.00
CA ASN A 312 -24.04 6.90 -11.35
C ASN A 312 -23.17 6.69 -10.10
N GLN A 313 -22.16 5.84 -10.22
CA GLN A 313 -21.15 5.58 -9.20
C GLN A 313 -20.18 6.77 -9.09
N LEU A 314 -20.62 7.87 -8.46
CA LEU A 314 -19.87 9.09 -8.32
C LEU A 314 -19.49 9.33 -6.86
N PHE A 315 -18.22 9.54 -6.62
CA PHE A 315 -17.63 9.76 -5.31
C PHE A 315 -16.86 11.07 -5.25
N VAL A 316 -16.86 11.66 -4.08
CA VAL A 316 -16.09 12.87 -3.78
C VAL A 316 -15.13 12.56 -2.65
N ALA A 317 -13.85 12.78 -2.89
CA ALA A 317 -12.80 12.51 -1.90
C ALA A 317 -11.85 13.71 -1.77
N ARG A 318 -11.24 13.83 -0.60
CA ARG A 318 -10.17 14.80 -0.37
C ARG A 318 -8.81 14.18 -0.69
N TYR A 319 -7.84 15.03 -0.99
CA TYR A 319 -6.44 14.66 -0.92
C TYR A 319 -5.68 15.58 0.02
N GLN A 320 -4.55 15.07 0.54
CA GLN A 320 -3.60 15.86 1.32
C GLN A 320 -2.17 15.63 0.81
N LEU A 321 -1.39 16.72 0.79
CA LEU A 321 -0.01 16.75 0.28
C LEU A 321 1.03 16.51 1.39
N TYR A 322 0.63 15.86 2.48
CA TYR A 322 1.48 15.59 3.64
C TYR A 322 1.01 14.36 4.37
N LEU A 323 1.91 13.75 5.09
CA LEU A 323 1.58 12.60 5.93
C LEU A 323 0.63 13.04 7.06
N PRO A 324 -0.41 12.24 7.36
CA PRO A 324 -1.31 12.51 8.48
C PRO A 324 -0.57 12.40 9.82
N LYS A 325 -1.14 12.99 10.86
CA LYS A 325 -0.65 12.81 12.22
C LYS A 325 -1.29 11.55 12.81
N ARG A 326 -0.44 10.56 13.10
CA ARG A 326 -0.85 9.25 13.59
C ARG A 326 -1.67 9.37 14.89
N GLU A 327 -1.24 10.22 15.82
CA GLU A 327 -1.86 10.39 17.12
C GLU A 327 -3.31 10.88 16.99
N GLU A 328 -3.58 11.77 16.03
CA GLU A 328 -4.92 12.29 15.78
C GLU A 328 -5.87 11.22 15.22
N LEU A 329 -5.39 10.42 14.24
CA LEU A 329 -6.18 9.35 13.66
C LEU A 329 -6.38 8.18 14.64
N GLN A 330 -5.35 7.84 15.44
CA GLN A 330 -5.46 6.80 16.42
C GLN A 330 -6.47 7.15 17.51
N ALA A 331 -6.46 8.39 18.02
CA ALA A 331 -7.42 8.84 19.02
C ALA A 331 -8.87 8.83 18.50
N GLN A 332 -9.09 9.05 17.19
CA GLN A 332 -10.41 8.89 16.56
C GLN A 332 -10.83 7.42 16.47
N LEU A 333 -9.90 6.56 16.09
CA LEU A 333 -10.14 5.12 15.98
C LEU A 333 -10.43 4.49 17.36
N ASP A 334 -9.70 4.88 18.40
CA ASP A 334 -9.91 4.40 19.76
C ASP A 334 -11.32 4.76 20.25
N LYS A 335 -11.79 6.00 20.00
CA LYS A 335 -13.17 6.41 20.31
C LYS A 335 -14.20 5.54 19.59
N LEU A 336 -14.02 5.28 18.28
CA LEU A 336 -14.92 4.45 17.50
C LEU A 336 -15.00 3.01 18.04
N LEU A 337 -13.90 2.50 18.56
CA LEU A 337 -13.85 1.16 19.16
C LEU A 337 -14.48 1.11 20.55
N ASP A 338 -14.36 2.20 21.33
CA ASP A 338 -14.86 2.31 22.71
C ASP A 338 -16.36 2.64 22.76
N GLU A 339 -16.88 3.47 21.86
CA GLU A 339 -18.32 3.88 21.82
C GLU A 339 -19.30 2.73 21.55
N THR A 340 -18.79 1.51 21.33
CA THR A 340 -19.60 0.34 20.92
C THR A 340 -19.65 -0.74 22.03
N GLU A 341 -19.19 -0.44 23.26
CA GLU A 341 -19.45 -1.24 24.47
C GLU A 341 -20.70 -0.72 25.21
#